data_d8974739cdc6431cbc0584db42ac5c3f
#
_entry.id   d8974739cdc6431cbc0584db42ac5c3f
#
_cell.length_a   1.000
_cell.length_b   1.000
_cell.length_c   1.000
_cell.angle_alpha   90.00
_cell.angle_beta   90.00
_cell.angle_gamma   90.00
#
_symmetry.space_group_name_H-M   'P 1'
#
loop_
_entity.id
_entity.type
_entity.pdbx_description
1 polymer ?
#
loop_
_entity_poly.entity_id
_entity_poly.type
_entity_poly.pdbx_seq_one_letter_code
_entity_poly.pdbx_strand_id
1 'polypeptide(L)'
;MKLFLILPLIFFFLFPCFSQDINAIVKEADRLEDIPNEMAALEKFKEALKIQPAHVHALAKSSELCSRIGSREANAANRDSWFKAALAYAGKAIAVAPLNDQANVSMAMILGKSTLTKSGKEKLKNARVIKKHLETALKTNPNNYLAWHILGRWNYEISNVSAVERAGAKIFYGGVPGGTIKNAIMYFEKSRSLMPQFILNYISLANAYHRDGQVNKAVALLKTVQSIPLNTEDDAKHKADALRMVKAWE
;
A
#
# COMPACT_ATOMS: atom_id res chain seq x y z
N MET A 1 -68.05 -0.93 -46.09
CA MET A 1 -66.82 -1.54 -45.61
C MET A 1 -66.16 -0.60 -44.61
N LYS A 2 -66.26 -0.91 -43.31
CA LYS A 2 -65.59 -0.11 -42.24
C LYS A 2 -64.28 -0.76 -41.92
N LEU A 3 -63.15 -0.07 -42.20
CA LEU A 3 -61.82 -0.53 -41.94
C LEU A 3 -61.49 -0.23 -40.45
N PHE A 4 -61.39 -1.25 -39.62
CA PHE A 4 -60.92 -1.14 -38.23
C PHE A 4 -59.37 -1.07 -38.22
N LEU A 5 -58.79 0.07 -37.91
CA LEU A 5 -57.37 0.26 -37.72
C LEU A 5 -57.04 -0.21 -36.30
N ILE A 6 -56.40 -1.38 -36.16
CA ILE A 6 -55.89 -1.90 -34.88
C ILE A 6 -54.51 -1.27 -34.69
N LEU A 7 -54.40 -0.31 -33.78
CA LEU A 7 -53.12 0.30 -33.36
C LEU A 7 -52.46 -0.64 -32.33
N PRO A 8 -51.22 -1.16 -32.56
CA PRO A 8 -50.56 -1.99 -31.57
C PRO A 8 -50.06 -1.10 -30.41
N LEU A 9 -50.59 -1.34 -29.22
CA LEU A 9 -50.15 -0.74 -27.98
C LEU A 9 -48.77 -1.31 -27.60
N ILE A 10 -47.69 -0.59 -27.95
CA ILE A 10 -46.33 -0.95 -27.52
C ILE A 10 -46.18 -0.62 -26.04
N PHE A 11 -46.27 -1.63 -25.21
CA PHE A 11 -46.01 -1.55 -23.76
C PHE A 11 -44.50 -1.40 -23.55
N PHE A 12 -44.01 -0.14 -23.38
CA PHE A 12 -42.66 0.13 -22.96
C PHE A 12 -42.52 -0.29 -21.50
N PHE A 13 -41.97 -1.50 -21.27
CA PHE A 13 -41.51 -1.90 -19.93
C PHE A 13 -40.32 -1.01 -19.55
N LEU A 14 -40.58 0.06 -18.81
CA LEU A 14 -39.58 0.82 -18.07
C LEU A 14 -39.08 -0.07 -16.91
N PHE A 15 -38.08 -0.90 -17.17
CA PHE A 15 -37.31 -1.50 -16.09
C PHE A 15 -36.62 -0.34 -15.35
N PRO A 16 -36.86 -0.13 -14.04
CA PRO A 16 -36.09 0.80 -13.27
C PRO A 16 -34.62 0.31 -13.31
N CYS A 17 -33.79 0.95 -14.11
CA CYS A 17 -32.36 0.77 -14.06
C CYS A 17 -31.93 1.39 -12.72
N PHE A 18 -31.86 0.58 -11.66
CA PHE A 18 -31.18 0.96 -10.43
C PHE A 18 -29.69 1.10 -10.80
N SER A 19 -29.30 2.30 -11.25
CA SER A 19 -27.90 2.66 -11.31
C SER A 19 -27.39 2.55 -9.87
N GLN A 20 -26.65 1.48 -9.58
CA GLN A 20 -25.98 1.34 -8.29
C GLN A 20 -25.07 2.56 -8.12
N ASP A 21 -25.26 3.30 -7.03
CA ASP A 21 -24.43 4.45 -6.71
C ASP A 21 -23.01 3.97 -6.38
N ILE A 22 -22.11 4.16 -7.30
CA ILE A 22 -20.70 3.75 -7.13
C ILE A 22 -20.08 4.39 -5.90
N ASN A 23 -20.48 5.62 -5.54
CA ASN A 23 -19.94 6.29 -4.36
C ASN A 23 -20.38 5.57 -3.08
N ALA A 24 -21.62 5.05 -3.03
CA ALA A 24 -22.10 4.25 -1.90
C ALA A 24 -21.32 2.93 -1.78
N ILE A 25 -21.02 2.26 -2.90
CA ILE A 25 -20.23 1.02 -2.90
C ILE A 25 -18.80 1.29 -2.44
N VAL A 26 -18.15 2.34 -2.94
CA VAL A 26 -16.79 2.72 -2.55
C VAL A 26 -16.73 3.10 -1.09
N LYS A 27 -17.70 3.89 -0.60
CA LYS A 27 -17.78 4.26 0.83
C LYS A 27 -17.96 3.05 1.74
N GLU A 28 -18.75 2.07 1.31
CA GLU A 28 -18.89 0.81 2.07
C GLU A 28 -17.61 -0.01 2.05
N ALA A 29 -16.87 -0.02 0.93
CA ALA A 29 -15.57 -0.66 0.84
C ALA A 29 -14.55 -0.03 1.80
N ASP A 30 -14.49 1.31 1.85
CA ASP A 30 -13.64 2.04 2.78
C ASP A 30 -14.01 1.74 4.25
N ARG A 31 -15.31 1.72 4.57
CA ARG A 31 -15.82 1.36 5.91
C ARG A 31 -15.42 -0.06 6.33
N LEU A 32 -15.48 -1.01 5.41
CA LEU A 32 -15.08 -2.40 5.66
C LEU A 32 -13.57 -2.53 5.89
N GLU A 33 -12.77 -1.70 5.24
CA GLU A 33 -11.34 -1.62 5.50
C GLU A 33 -11.04 -1.06 6.90
N ASP A 34 -11.78 -0.04 7.34
CA ASP A 34 -11.63 0.59 8.66
C ASP A 34 -12.00 -0.35 9.84
N ILE A 35 -12.83 -1.36 9.61
CA ILE A 35 -13.21 -2.38 10.60
C ILE A 35 -12.48 -3.71 10.42
N PRO A 36 -11.22 -3.74 10.12
CA PRO A 36 -10.35 -4.81 9.63
C PRO A 36 -11.06 -6.01 8.97
N ASN A 37 -11.76 -5.74 7.85
CA ASN A 37 -12.39 -6.79 7.04
C ASN A 37 -11.91 -6.64 5.58
N GLU A 38 -10.62 -6.93 5.38
CA GLU A 38 -9.92 -6.65 4.14
C GLU A 38 -10.44 -7.43 2.93
N MET A 39 -10.88 -8.68 3.13
CA MET A 39 -11.47 -9.47 2.05
C MET A 39 -12.82 -8.89 1.60
N ALA A 40 -13.70 -8.52 2.52
CA ALA A 40 -14.98 -7.92 2.17
C ALA A 40 -14.79 -6.53 1.53
N ALA A 41 -13.84 -5.73 2.02
CA ALA A 41 -13.48 -4.45 1.39
C ALA A 41 -13.00 -4.64 -0.06
N LEU A 42 -12.12 -5.62 -0.30
CA LEU A 42 -11.63 -5.93 -1.65
C LEU A 42 -12.76 -6.34 -2.59
N GLU A 43 -13.70 -7.18 -2.15
CA GLU A 43 -14.84 -7.58 -2.99
C GLU A 43 -15.74 -6.37 -3.32
N LYS A 44 -15.95 -5.45 -2.38
CA LYS A 44 -16.68 -4.21 -2.64
C LYS A 44 -15.95 -3.28 -3.61
N PHE A 45 -14.64 -3.12 -3.50
CA PHE A 45 -13.89 -2.38 -4.51
C PHE A 45 -13.95 -3.05 -5.89
N LYS A 46 -13.92 -4.38 -5.97
CA LYS A 46 -14.11 -5.11 -7.24
C LYS A 46 -15.52 -4.89 -7.82
N GLU A 47 -16.55 -4.82 -6.98
CA GLU A 47 -17.91 -4.47 -7.39
C GLU A 47 -17.94 -3.07 -8.01
N ALA A 48 -17.36 -2.07 -7.35
CA ALA A 48 -17.21 -0.73 -7.90
C ALA A 48 -16.47 -0.71 -9.25
N LEU A 49 -15.42 -1.52 -9.39
CA LEU A 49 -14.64 -1.61 -10.63
C LEU A 49 -15.37 -2.33 -11.78
N LYS A 50 -16.41 -3.13 -11.51
CA LYS A 50 -17.29 -3.66 -12.56
C LYS A 50 -18.16 -2.55 -13.16
N ILE A 51 -18.56 -1.56 -12.37
CA ILE A 51 -19.37 -0.41 -12.80
C ILE A 51 -18.49 0.65 -13.45
N GLN A 52 -17.37 1.00 -12.81
CA GLN A 52 -16.41 2.00 -13.29
C GLN A 52 -14.97 1.43 -13.28
N PRO A 53 -14.54 0.77 -14.35
CA PRO A 53 -13.22 0.12 -14.43
C PRO A 53 -12.01 1.06 -14.25
N ALA A 54 -12.21 2.38 -14.45
CA ALA A 54 -11.21 3.42 -14.32
C ALA A 54 -11.30 4.20 -12.99
N HIS A 55 -12.01 3.70 -11.97
CA HIS A 55 -12.11 4.36 -10.66
C HIS A 55 -10.78 4.25 -9.90
N VAL A 56 -9.99 5.33 -9.90
CA VAL A 56 -8.59 5.34 -9.43
C VAL A 56 -8.46 4.91 -7.98
N HIS A 57 -9.31 5.43 -7.06
CA HIS A 57 -9.29 5.05 -5.65
C HIS A 57 -9.53 3.54 -5.46
N ALA A 58 -10.57 2.99 -6.12
CA ALA A 58 -10.87 1.56 -6.03
C ALA A 58 -9.73 0.69 -6.59
N LEU A 59 -9.07 1.12 -7.69
CA LEU A 59 -7.90 0.45 -8.25
C LEU A 59 -6.72 0.47 -7.26
N ALA A 60 -6.39 1.63 -6.69
CA ALA A 60 -5.29 1.77 -5.74
C ALA A 60 -5.53 0.94 -4.48
N LYS A 61 -6.75 1.02 -3.89
CA LYS A 61 -7.15 0.24 -2.71
C LYS A 61 -7.17 -1.26 -2.97
N SER A 62 -7.68 -1.71 -4.13
CA SER A 62 -7.60 -3.12 -4.52
C SER A 62 -6.16 -3.62 -4.60
N SER A 63 -5.21 -2.79 -5.09
CA SER A 63 -3.79 -3.13 -5.10
C SER A 63 -3.21 -3.24 -3.69
N GLU A 64 -3.52 -2.29 -2.81
CA GLU A 64 -3.05 -2.29 -1.42
C GLU A 64 -3.56 -3.51 -0.65
N LEU A 65 -4.86 -3.80 -0.76
CA LEU A 65 -5.50 -4.96 -0.12
C LEU A 65 -4.92 -6.28 -0.63
N CYS A 66 -4.79 -6.46 -1.96
CA CYS A 66 -4.13 -7.64 -2.52
C CYS A 66 -2.67 -7.78 -2.01
N SER A 67 -1.95 -6.68 -1.84
CA SER A 67 -0.58 -6.68 -1.31
C SER A 67 -0.53 -7.11 0.16
N ARG A 68 -1.49 -6.69 1.00
CA ARG A 68 -1.58 -7.06 2.42
C ARG A 68 -1.99 -8.51 2.56
N ILE A 69 -3.07 -8.94 1.90
CA ILE A 69 -3.57 -10.32 1.91
C ILE A 69 -2.46 -11.28 1.44
N GLY A 70 -1.83 -10.98 0.31
CA GLY A 70 -0.74 -11.79 -0.21
C GLY A 70 0.47 -11.87 0.74
N SER A 71 0.74 -10.82 1.54
CA SER A 71 1.82 -10.83 2.52
C SER A 71 1.57 -11.80 3.69
N ARG A 72 0.32 -12.14 3.97
CA ARG A 72 -0.08 -13.12 5.00
C ARG A 72 -0.10 -14.55 4.49
N GLU A 73 -0.08 -14.75 3.17
CA GLU A 73 -0.12 -16.07 2.56
C GLU A 73 1.15 -16.87 2.85
N ALA A 74 0.98 -18.03 3.47
CA ALA A 74 2.07 -18.96 3.71
C ALA A 74 2.50 -19.69 2.43
N ASN A 75 1.55 -20.02 1.56
CA ASN A 75 1.81 -20.68 0.28
C ASN A 75 2.40 -19.69 -0.74
N ALA A 76 3.57 -20.00 -1.28
CA ALA A 76 4.27 -19.13 -2.22
C ALA A 76 3.48 -18.87 -3.51
N ALA A 77 2.82 -19.88 -4.07
CA ALA A 77 2.05 -19.74 -5.31
C ALA A 77 0.83 -18.81 -5.10
N ASN A 78 0.13 -18.96 -3.97
CA ASN A 78 -0.99 -18.10 -3.62
C ASN A 78 -0.50 -16.66 -3.40
N ARG A 79 0.59 -16.47 -2.66
CA ARG A 79 1.21 -15.16 -2.45
C ARG A 79 1.57 -14.48 -3.77
N ASP A 80 2.20 -15.21 -4.69
CA ASP A 80 2.59 -14.68 -6.00
C ASP A 80 1.37 -14.31 -6.84
N SER A 81 0.27 -15.08 -6.75
CA SER A 81 -1.01 -14.74 -7.39
C SER A 81 -1.59 -13.43 -6.87
N TRP A 82 -1.60 -13.22 -5.55
CA TRP A 82 -2.04 -11.97 -4.93
C TRP A 82 -1.16 -10.78 -5.34
N PHE A 83 0.16 -10.95 -5.36
CA PHE A 83 1.09 -9.89 -5.78
C PHE A 83 0.95 -9.56 -7.27
N LYS A 84 0.68 -10.55 -8.12
CA LYS A 84 0.37 -10.34 -9.53
C LYS A 84 -0.93 -9.54 -9.71
N ALA A 85 -1.96 -9.85 -8.96
CA ALA A 85 -3.22 -9.08 -8.96
C ALA A 85 -2.98 -7.64 -8.47
N ALA A 86 -2.24 -7.46 -7.38
CA ALA A 86 -1.87 -6.15 -6.87
C ALA A 86 -1.14 -5.29 -7.92
N LEU A 87 -0.16 -5.88 -8.61
CA LEU A 87 0.59 -5.20 -9.67
C LEU A 87 -0.31 -4.79 -10.84
N ALA A 88 -1.27 -5.66 -11.22
CA ALA A 88 -2.22 -5.35 -12.29
C ALA A 88 -3.13 -4.17 -11.91
N TYR A 89 -3.66 -4.13 -10.68
CA TYR A 89 -4.47 -3.02 -10.21
C TYR A 89 -3.67 -1.71 -10.12
N ALA A 90 -2.46 -1.73 -9.55
CA ALA A 90 -1.59 -0.55 -9.51
C ALA A 90 -1.23 -0.05 -10.91
N GLY A 91 -0.94 -0.95 -11.85
CA GLY A 91 -0.66 -0.62 -13.24
C GLY A 91 -1.84 0.10 -13.91
N LYS A 92 -3.06 -0.39 -13.69
CA LYS A 92 -4.28 0.27 -14.18
C LYS A 92 -4.48 1.65 -13.54
N ALA A 93 -4.28 1.77 -12.22
CA ALA A 93 -4.39 3.06 -11.52
C ALA A 93 -3.41 4.10 -12.08
N ILE A 94 -2.15 3.72 -12.31
CA ILE A 94 -1.13 4.59 -12.94
C ILE A 94 -1.50 4.95 -14.39
N ALA A 95 -2.03 4.01 -15.17
CA ALA A 95 -2.43 4.27 -16.55
C ALA A 95 -3.57 5.30 -16.63
N VAL A 96 -4.52 5.25 -15.68
CA VAL A 96 -5.63 6.20 -15.59
C VAL A 96 -5.19 7.55 -15.04
N ALA A 97 -4.37 7.56 -13.99
CA ALA A 97 -3.99 8.79 -13.28
C ALA A 97 -2.51 8.75 -12.86
N PRO A 98 -1.57 9.04 -13.78
CA PRO A 98 -0.13 8.85 -13.55
C PRO A 98 0.45 9.75 -12.45
N LEU A 99 -0.21 10.86 -12.12
CA LEU A 99 0.22 11.79 -11.07
C LEU A 99 -0.56 11.61 -9.75
N ASN A 100 -1.60 10.77 -9.71
CA ASN A 100 -2.37 10.54 -8.49
C ASN A 100 -1.50 9.89 -7.40
N ASP A 101 -1.58 10.41 -6.18
CA ASP A 101 -0.75 9.97 -5.06
C ASP A 101 -1.03 8.51 -4.65
N GLN A 102 -2.31 8.11 -4.54
CA GLN A 102 -2.69 6.74 -4.17
C GLN A 102 -2.24 5.72 -5.22
N ALA A 103 -2.39 6.04 -6.52
CA ALA A 103 -1.91 5.20 -7.61
C ALA A 103 -0.39 4.99 -7.54
N ASN A 104 0.37 6.06 -7.26
CA ASN A 104 1.82 5.99 -7.14
C ASN A 104 2.26 5.24 -5.87
N VAL A 105 1.57 5.42 -4.74
CA VAL A 105 1.85 4.70 -3.48
C VAL A 105 1.58 3.21 -3.65
N SER A 106 0.44 2.82 -4.22
CA SER A 106 0.11 1.40 -4.44
C SER A 106 1.12 0.70 -5.34
N MET A 107 1.60 1.39 -6.41
CA MET A 107 2.67 0.87 -7.27
C MET A 107 3.99 0.73 -6.50
N ALA A 108 4.41 1.73 -5.73
CA ALA A 108 5.62 1.68 -4.91
C ALA A 108 5.57 0.54 -3.89
N MET A 109 4.40 0.33 -3.25
CA MET A 109 4.18 -0.74 -2.28
C MET A 109 4.38 -2.12 -2.90
N ILE A 110 3.69 -2.42 -3.99
CA ILE A 110 3.77 -3.76 -4.61
C ILE A 110 5.14 -4.03 -5.24
N LEU A 111 5.78 -3.02 -5.82
CA LEU A 111 7.15 -3.15 -6.29
C LEU A 111 8.13 -3.47 -5.14
N GLY A 112 7.96 -2.84 -3.98
CA GLY A 112 8.73 -3.16 -2.78
C GLY A 112 8.56 -4.60 -2.33
N LYS A 113 7.32 -5.09 -2.27
CA LYS A 113 7.00 -6.48 -1.90
C LYS A 113 7.58 -7.50 -2.89
N SER A 114 7.36 -7.29 -4.18
CA SER A 114 7.83 -8.19 -5.24
C SER A 114 9.36 -8.19 -5.44
N THR A 115 10.05 -7.17 -4.93
CA THR A 115 11.51 -7.05 -5.05
C THR A 115 12.29 -8.01 -4.13
N LEU A 116 11.66 -8.52 -3.07
CA LEU A 116 12.34 -9.37 -2.08
C LEU A 116 12.94 -10.66 -2.69
N THR A 117 12.31 -11.21 -3.73
CA THR A 117 12.73 -12.43 -4.42
C THR A 117 13.59 -12.20 -5.66
N LYS A 118 13.94 -10.95 -5.99
CA LYS A 118 14.62 -10.57 -7.23
C LYS A 118 16.14 -10.58 -7.11
N SER A 119 16.83 -10.60 -8.28
CA SER A 119 18.28 -10.45 -8.37
C SER A 119 18.76 -9.06 -7.96
N GLY A 120 20.05 -8.91 -7.64
CA GLY A 120 20.63 -7.63 -7.23
C GLY A 120 20.41 -6.51 -8.27
N LYS A 121 20.53 -6.81 -9.57
CA LYS A 121 20.27 -5.85 -10.66
C LYS A 121 18.80 -5.39 -10.66
N GLU A 122 17.86 -6.32 -10.55
CA GLU A 122 16.42 -6.00 -10.51
C GLU A 122 16.05 -5.25 -9.25
N LYS A 123 16.64 -5.61 -8.09
CA LYS A 123 16.46 -4.86 -6.83
C LYS A 123 16.84 -3.41 -6.98
N LEU A 124 17.99 -3.10 -7.59
CA LEU A 124 18.45 -1.73 -7.81
C LEU A 124 17.56 -0.97 -8.81
N LYS A 125 17.13 -1.63 -9.90
CA LYS A 125 16.18 -1.06 -10.85
C LYS A 125 14.88 -0.69 -10.14
N ASN A 126 14.31 -1.62 -9.39
CA ASN A 126 13.07 -1.40 -8.67
C ASN A 126 13.21 -0.34 -7.58
N ALA A 127 14.34 -0.28 -6.88
CA ALA A 127 14.58 0.76 -5.87
C ALA A 127 14.50 2.18 -6.47
N ARG A 128 15.03 2.39 -7.68
CA ARG A 128 14.92 3.69 -8.38
C ARG A 128 13.48 3.99 -8.79
N VAL A 129 12.77 2.99 -9.30
CA VAL A 129 11.36 3.13 -9.73
C VAL A 129 10.46 3.42 -8.53
N ILE A 130 10.63 2.69 -7.41
CA ILE A 130 9.90 2.93 -6.15
C ILE A 130 10.10 4.37 -5.69
N LYS A 131 11.35 4.85 -5.64
CA LYS A 131 11.65 6.22 -5.21
C LYS A 131 10.92 7.24 -6.08
N LYS A 132 10.97 7.07 -7.41
CA LYS A 132 10.28 7.97 -8.36
C LYS A 132 8.76 8.03 -8.10
N HIS A 133 8.11 6.90 -7.89
CA HIS A 133 6.67 6.85 -7.56
C HIS A 133 6.37 7.57 -6.24
N LEU A 134 7.19 7.36 -5.20
CA LEU A 134 7.01 8.03 -3.91
C LEU A 134 7.22 9.55 -4.01
N GLU A 135 8.22 10.01 -4.75
CA GLU A 135 8.45 11.43 -5.02
C GLU A 135 7.27 12.05 -5.79
N THR A 136 6.71 11.34 -6.77
CA THR A 136 5.50 11.78 -7.48
C THR A 136 4.32 11.88 -6.53
N ALA A 137 4.08 10.87 -5.71
CA ALA A 137 3.00 10.87 -4.74
C ALA A 137 3.10 12.04 -3.75
N LEU A 138 4.29 12.26 -3.19
CA LEU A 138 4.53 13.33 -2.20
C LEU A 138 4.53 14.74 -2.81
N LYS A 139 4.86 14.87 -4.09
CA LYS A 139 4.70 16.14 -4.83
C LYS A 139 3.23 16.51 -4.99
N THR A 140 2.36 15.53 -5.23
CA THR A 140 0.93 15.73 -5.42
C THR A 140 0.20 15.87 -4.08
N ASN A 141 0.56 15.01 -3.09
CA ASN A 141 -0.03 15.02 -1.76
C ASN A 141 1.06 14.87 -0.68
N PRO A 142 1.61 15.99 -0.15
CA PRO A 142 2.61 15.97 0.91
C PRO A 142 2.11 15.37 2.23
N ASN A 143 0.79 15.19 2.39
CA ASN A 143 0.17 14.62 3.58
C ASN A 143 -0.13 13.12 3.44
N ASN A 144 0.32 12.46 2.38
CA ASN A 144 0.17 11.02 2.23
C ASN A 144 1.13 10.28 3.19
N TYR A 145 0.60 9.86 4.35
CA TYR A 145 1.37 9.19 5.41
C TYR A 145 2.01 7.89 4.94
N LEU A 146 1.31 7.15 4.06
CA LEU A 146 1.80 5.86 3.56
C LEU A 146 2.98 6.04 2.60
N ALA A 147 2.98 7.12 1.78
CA ALA A 147 4.13 7.49 0.95
C ALA A 147 5.36 7.79 1.82
N TRP A 148 5.20 8.55 2.91
CA TRP A 148 6.29 8.82 3.87
C TRP A 148 6.80 7.54 4.53
N HIS A 149 5.88 6.66 4.95
CA HIS A 149 6.26 5.36 5.52
C HIS A 149 7.10 4.51 4.55
N ILE A 150 6.63 4.37 3.31
CA ILE A 150 7.33 3.54 2.30
C ILE A 150 8.69 4.19 1.94
N LEU A 151 8.77 5.52 1.89
CA LEU A 151 10.04 6.23 1.66
C LEU A 151 11.00 6.05 2.85
N GLY A 152 10.48 6.02 4.07
CA GLY A 152 11.23 5.66 5.27
C GLY A 152 11.81 4.23 5.18
N ARG A 153 10.98 3.27 4.83
CA ARG A 153 11.41 1.89 4.59
C ARG A 153 12.44 1.78 3.47
N TRP A 154 12.24 2.48 2.38
CA TRP A 154 13.18 2.53 1.28
C TRP A 154 14.57 3.03 1.75
N ASN A 155 14.61 4.12 2.52
CA ASN A 155 15.87 4.64 3.09
C ASN A 155 16.51 3.67 4.07
N TYR A 156 15.70 3.01 4.91
CA TYR A 156 16.15 1.99 5.85
C TYR A 156 16.84 0.83 5.13
N GLU A 157 16.23 0.27 4.07
CA GLU A 157 16.81 -0.83 3.30
C GLU A 157 18.06 -0.41 2.53
N ILE A 158 18.03 0.73 1.85
CA ILE A 158 19.18 1.26 1.10
C ILE A 158 20.37 1.55 2.02
N SER A 159 20.13 2.06 3.23
CA SER A 159 21.21 2.32 4.19
C SER A 159 21.85 1.04 4.75
N ASN A 160 21.21 -0.11 4.58
CA ASN A 160 21.72 -1.43 4.99
C ASN A 160 22.64 -2.10 3.95
N VAL A 161 22.72 -1.56 2.74
CA VAL A 161 23.59 -2.09 1.68
C VAL A 161 25.04 -1.89 2.07
N SER A 162 25.82 -2.98 2.13
CA SER A 162 27.21 -2.98 2.55
C SER A 162 28.13 -2.19 1.59
N ALA A 163 29.32 -1.81 2.08
CA ALA A 163 30.31 -1.10 1.25
C ALA A 163 30.76 -1.96 0.03
N VAL A 164 30.88 -3.27 0.21
CA VAL A 164 31.24 -4.21 -0.87
C VAL A 164 30.15 -4.28 -1.95
N GLU A 165 28.90 -4.40 -1.53
CA GLU A 165 27.76 -4.40 -2.45
C GLU A 165 27.63 -3.05 -3.20
N ARG A 166 27.88 -1.93 -2.51
CA ARG A 166 27.91 -0.59 -3.13
C ARG A 166 28.99 -0.47 -4.19
N ALA A 167 30.22 -0.97 -3.90
CA ALA A 167 31.32 -0.96 -4.85
C ALA A 167 30.98 -1.80 -6.08
N GLY A 168 30.50 -3.03 -5.89
CA GLY A 168 30.05 -3.89 -7.01
C GLY A 168 28.91 -3.26 -7.81
N ALA A 169 27.90 -2.70 -7.15
CA ALA A 169 26.79 -2.02 -7.81
C ALA A 169 27.24 -0.80 -8.61
N LYS A 170 28.27 -0.08 -8.17
CA LYS A 170 28.83 1.08 -8.90
C LYS A 170 29.43 0.66 -10.22
N ILE A 171 30.16 -0.46 -10.23
CA ILE A 171 30.84 -0.97 -11.44
C ILE A 171 29.82 -1.49 -12.45
N PHE A 172 28.84 -2.29 -12.01
CA PHE A 172 27.98 -3.04 -12.91
C PHE A 172 26.62 -2.41 -13.19
N TYR A 173 26.12 -1.52 -12.30
CA TYR A 173 24.72 -1.08 -12.32
C TYR A 173 24.51 0.42 -12.08
N GLY A 174 25.57 1.23 -12.19
CA GLY A 174 25.50 2.69 -11.99
C GLY A 174 25.28 3.10 -10.51
N GLY A 175 25.61 2.21 -9.57
CA GLY A 175 25.59 2.47 -8.14
C GLY A 175 24.25 2.24 -7.43
N VAL A 176 24.31 2.22 -6.11
CA VAL A 176 23.15 2.16 -5.22
C VAL A 176 22.63 3.59 -5.00
N PRO A 177 21.31 3.82 -5.07
CA PRO A 177 20.75 5.13 -4.74
C PRO A 177 21.13 5.57 -3.32
N GLY A 178 21.23 6.89 -3.10
CA GLY A 178 21.50 7.43 -1.77
C GLY A 178 20.32 7.21 -0.82
N GLY A 179 20.61 6.63 0.35
CA GLY A 179 19.64 6.43 1.44
C GLY A 179 20.39 6.32 2.76
N THR A 180 19.84 6.90 3.83
CA THR A 180 20.45 6.94 5.16
C THR A 180 19.48 6.55 6.24
N ILE A 181 20.01 6.03 7.37
CA ILE A 181 19.19 5.72 8.54
C ILE A 181 18.54 6.97 9.13
N LYS A 182 19.22 8.11 9.09
CA LYS A 182 18.68 9.41 9.56
C LYS A 182 17.48 9.85 8.74
N ASN A 183 17.56 9.72 7.40
CA ASN A 183 16.42 10.01 6.53
C ASN A 183 15.26 9.02 6.77
N ALA A 184 15.56 7.75 7.00
CA ALA A 184 14.54 6.76 7.35
C ALA A 184 13.76 7.19 8.60
N ILE A 185 14.47 7.56 9.68
CA ILE A 185 13.86 8.06 10.91
C ILE A 185 12.99 9.30 10.63
N MET A 186 13.54 10.30 9.93
CA MET A 186 12.82 11.53 9.59
C MET A 186 11.50 11.24 8.85
N TYR A 187 11.51 10.35 7.87
CA TYR A 187 10.33 10.02 7.09
C TYR A 187 9.31 9.19 7.88
N PHE A 188 9.76 8.27 8.73
CA PHE A 188 8.87 7.54 9.64
C PHE A 188 8.23 8.48 10.67
N GLU A 189 8.98 9.44 11.22
CA GLU A 189 8.42 10.45 12.12
C GLU A 189 7.38 11.33 11.40
N LYS A 190 7.62 11.71 10.14
CA LYS A 190 6.63 12.42 9.34
C LYS A 190 5.38 11.59 9.12
N SER A 191 5.52 10.30 8.79
CA SER A 191 4.39 9.38 8.68
C SER A 191 3.61 9.28 9.99
N ARG A 192 4.30 9.13 11.13
CA ARG A 192 3.70 9.07 12.47
C ARG A 192 2.91 10.33 12.81
N SER A 193 3.44 11.51 12.48
CA SER A 193 2.75 12.78 12.72
C SER A 193 1.46 12.94 11.91
N LEU A 194 1.39 12.33 10.71
CA LEU A 194 0.23 12.38 9.82
C LEU A 194 -0.81 11.30 10.15
N MET A 195 -0.37 10.12 10.62
CA MET A 195 -1.23 9.00 10.98
C MET A 195 -0.74 8.34 12.27
N PRO A 196 -1.08 8.88 13.45
CA PRO A 196 -0.64 8.36 14.75
C PRO A 196 -1.13 6.96 15.10
N GLN A 197 -2.13 6.45 14.38
CA GLN A 197 -2.70 5.12 14.61
C GLN A 197 -2.08 4.04 13.71
N PHE A 198 -1.11 4.36 12.86
CA PHE A 198 -0.50 3.41 11.93
C PHE A 198 0.59 2.57 12.63
N ILE A 199 0.19 1.45 13.24
CA ILE A 199 1.05 0.59 14.09
C ILE A 199 2.31 0.10 13.38
N LEU A 200 2.22 -0.34 12.11
CA LEU A 200 3.39 -0.79 11.35
C LEU A 200 4.48 0.28 11.25
N ASN A 201 4.10 1.56 11.22
CA ASN A 201 5.07 2.64 11.19
C ASN A 201 5.87 2.75 12.49
N TYR A 202 5.25 2.49 13.65
CA TYR A 202 5.96 2.45 14.94
C TYR A 202 7.02 1.34 15.00
N ILE A 203 6.67 0.15 14.50
CA ILE A 203 7.63 -0.97 14.39
C ILE A 203 8.80 -0.58 13.51
N SER A 204 8.54 0.02 12.35
CA SER A 204 9.57 0.42 11.40
C SER A 204 10.46 1.54 11.95
N LEU A 205 9.87 2.53 12.62
CA LEU A 205 10.58 3.62 13.27
C LEU A 205 11.44 3.13 14.44
N ALA A 206 10.91 2.21 15.26
CA ALA A 206 11.65 1.64 16.37
C ALA A 206 12.87 0.85 15.87
N ASN A 207 12.72 0.05 14.81
CA ASN A 207 13.86 -0.60 14.17
C ASN A 207 14.91 0.40 13.65
N ALA A 208 14.46 1.53 13.10
CA ALA A 208 15.37 2.57 12.62
C ALA A 208 16.10 3.26 13.78
N TYR A 209 15.40 3.59 14.87
CA TYR A 209 16.03 4.13 16.09
C TYR A 209 17.01 3.15 16.71
N HIS A 210 16.63 1.87 16.86
CA HIS A 210 17.51 0.84 17.41
C HIS A 210 18.80 0.74 16.59
N ARG A 211 18.71 0.71 15.25
CA ARG A 211 19.89 0.64 14.38
C ARG A 211 20.73 1.89 14.39
N ASP A 212 20.15 3.06 14.68
CA ASP A 212 20.87 4.33 14.86
C ASP A 212 21.48 4.48 16.27
N GLY A 213 21.42 3.44 17.12
CA GLY A 213 21.92 3.44 18.49
C GLY A 213 21.01 4.11 19.52
N GLN A 214 19.81 4.55 19.13
CA GLN A 214 18.84 5.25 20.00
C GLN A 214 17.89 4.24 20.68
N VAL A 215 18.45 3.23 21.35
CA VAL A 215 17.69 2.08 21.90
C VAL A 215 16.59 2.53 22.85
N ASN A 216 16.89 3.46 23.77
CA ASN A 216 15.88 3.94 24.73
C ASN A 216 14.66 4.58 24.05
N LYS A 217 14.87 5.31 22.94
CA LYS A 217 13.76 5.86 22.15
C LYS A 217 12.96 4.77 21.45
N ALA A 218 13.64 3.75 20.90
CA ALA A 218 13.00 2.62 20.27
C ALA A 218 12.09 1.87 21.24
N VAL A 219 12.59 1.54 22.42
CA VAL A 219 11.81 0.85 23.48
C VAL A 219 10.63 1.71 23.95
N ALA A 220 10.86 2.97 24.26
CA ALA A 220 9.79 3.90 24.68
C ALA A 220 8.68 3.99 23.61
N LEU A 221 9.04 4.08 22.32
CA LEU A 221 8.10 4.12 21.21
C LEU A 221 7.28 2.83 21.12
N LEU A 222 7.92 1.66 21.22
CA LEU A 222 7.22 0.36 21.14
C LEU A 222 6.24 0.15 22.28
N LYS A 223 6.53 0.65 23.47
CA LYS A 223 5.59 0.59 24.63
C LYS A 223 4.28 1.31 24.34
N THR A 224 4.30 2.40 23.56
CA THR A 224 3.07 3.14 23.20
C THR A 224 2.16 2.39 22.23
N VAL A 225 2.68 1.40 21.49
CA VAL A 225 1.92 0.66 20.48
C VAL A 225 0.72 -0.08 21.09
N GLN A 226 0.82 -0.52 22.34
CA GLN A 226 -0.25 -1.31 22.99
C GLN A 226 -1.56 -0.52 23.17
N SER A 227 -1.48 0.80 23.32
CA SER A 227 -2.65 1.67 23.48
C SER A 227 -3.32 2.08 22.16
N ILE A 228 -2.68 1.82 21.01
CA ILE A 228 -3.24 2.18 19.71
C ILE A 228 -4.36 1.20 19.34
N PRO A 229 -5.52 1.64 18.85
CA PRO A 229 -6.58 0.76 18.34
C PRO A 229 -6.09 -0.11 17.17
N LEU A 230 -6.75 -1.26 16.95
CA LEU A 230 -6.52 -2.10 15.79
C LEU A 230 -7.26 -1.51 14.59
N ASN A 231 -6.57 -1.26 13.48
CA ASN A 231 -7.13 -0.70 12.26
C ASN A 231 -6.91 -1.60 11.03
N THR A 232 -6.04 -2.61 11.14
CA THR A 232 -5.79 -3.60 10.10
C THR A 232 -5.76 -5.01 10.68
N GLU A 233 -5.96 -6.03 9.83
CA GLU A 233 -5.89 -7.45 10.25
C GLU A 233 -4.48 -7.84 10.75
N ASP A 234 -3.44 -7.08 10.38
CA ASP A 234 -2.06 -7.33 10.80
C ASP A 234 -1.72 -6.71 12.17
N ASP A 235 -2.54 -5.78 12.69
CA ASP A 235 -2.18 -4.97 13.85
C ASP A 235 -2.05 -5.77 15.16
N ALA A 236 -2.84 -6.82 15.34
CA ALA A 236 -2.70 -7.72 16.50
C ALA A 236 -1.31 -8.39 16.51
N LYS A 237 -0.85 -8.84 15.34
CA LYS A 237 0.49 -9.40 15.17
C LYS A 237 1.57 -8.34 15.41
N HIS A 238 1.38 -7.14 14.86
CA HIS A 238 2.32 -6.03 15.06
C HIS A 238 2.46 -5.65 16.55
N LYS A 239 1.37 -5.64 17.34
CA LYS A 239 1.42 -5.43 18.78
C LYS A 239 2.21 -6.52 19.50
N ALA A 240 1.99 -7.79 19.14
CA ALA A 240 2.76 -8.89 19.69
C ALA A 240 4.26 -8.79 19.32
N ASP A 241 4.58 -8.39 18.08
CA ASP A 241 5.95 -8.14 17.64
C ASP A 241 6.60 -7.01 18.47
N ALA A 242 5.87 -5.91 18.73
CA ALA A 242 6.35 -4.80 19.55
C ALA A 242 6.72 -5.25 20.97
N LEU A 243 5.87 -6.08 21.61
CA LEU A 243 6.16 -6.63 22.94
C LEU A 243 7.43 -7.50 22.95
N ARG A 244 7.60 -8.36 21.92
CA ARG A 244 8.81 -9.19 21.80
C ARG A 244 10.08 -8.33 21.64
N MET A 245 9.97 -7.25 20.82
CA MET A 245 11.09 -6.33 20.60
C MET A 245 11.44 -5.56 21.88
N VAL A 246 10.46 -5.08 22.65
CA VAL A 246 10.72 -4.44 23.96
C VAL A 246 11.48 -5.39 24.86
N LYS A 247 10.99 -6.63 25.04
CA LYS A 247 11.65 -7.63 25.89
C LYS A 247 13.08 -7.98 25.43
N ALA A 248 13.36 -7.88 24.13
CA ALA A 248 14.67 -8.20 23.57
C ALA A 248 15.67 -7.03 23.67
N TRP A 249 15.18 -5.78 23.81
CA TRP A 249 16.00 -4.58 23.77
C TRP A 249 16.16 -3.89 25.15
N GLU A 250 15.41 -4.30 26.18
CA GLU A 250 15.62 -3.98 27.59
C GLU A 250 16.71 -4.84 28.24
#